data_b562049d679d4243520306d4d46f2916
#
_entry.id   b562049d679d4243520306d4d46f2916
#
_cell.length_a   1.000
_cell.length_b   1.000
_cell.length_c   1.000
_cell.angle_alpha   90.00
_cell.angle_beta   90.00
_cell.angle_gamma   90.00
#
_symmetry.space_group_name_H-M   'P 1'
#
loop_
_entity.id
_entity.type
_entity.pdbx_description
1 polymer ?
#
loop_
_entity_poly.entity_id
_entity_poly.type
_entity_poly.pdbx_seq_one_letter_code
_entity_poly.pdbx_strand_id
1 'polypeptide(L)'
;MNLPEFLRETQAAVRSQMREGALYEELVFSGIVMDHMSEIGMTFEPVECHYEGKVGNANLRLSGWSLSDEGDQLDLFVSLYANVDVPTPIPDSETKTAVEQCLRFLTLCVEGKMESKLDPSSDVLSLARSLRGSYDNLEQIRVYVITDRVAKSKHFKTRDIGGKAVRLEVMDIERLHRHWSEGKPRDELVVDFTEVSGMPLPCVFVPGESDEYDYALTAMPAEALRMLYEKFGARLLEANVRSFLSVKGKGVNAGIQNTLRLAPERFMAFNNGIVIVADEMRLGKAGDESAGIAWLKGLQIVNGGQTTASIYFTKKKYPDTDLSRVRVPAKIIVMRAQDSAKEEALVSDISRFANSQNAVRQSDLSANKP
;
A
#
# COMPACT_ATOMS: atom_id res chain seq x y z
N MET A 1 14.67 11.10 -16.45
CA MET A 1 13.75 12.26 -16.67
C MET A 1 13.92 13.26 -15.54
N ASN A 2 14.14 14.54 -15.83
CA ASN A 2 14.22 15.58 -14.80
C ASN A 2 12.83 16.11 -14.40
N LEU A 3 12.74 16.86 -13.31
CA LEU A 3 11.44 17.36 -12.81
C LEU A 3 10.65 18.21 -13.82
N PRO A 4 11.25 19.14 -14.61
CA PRO A 4 10.52 19.87 -15.65
C PRO A 4 10.01 18.99 -16.79
N GLU A 5 10.71 17.94 -17.16
CA GLU A 5 10.27 16.97 -18.17
C GLU A 5 9.09 16.15 -17.64
N PHE A 6 9.20 15.65 -16.41
CA PHE A 6 8.14 14.91 -15.73
C PHE A 6 6.84 15.73 -15.62
N LEU A 7 6.95 17.00 -15.22
CA LEU A 7 5.80 17.90 -15.16
C LEU A 7 5.13 18.01 -16.53
N ARG A 8 5.91 18.23 -17.61
CA ARG A 8 5.36 18.35 -18.98
C ARG A 8 4.69 17.06 -19.45
N GLU A 9 5.24 15.89 -19.11
CA GLU A 9 4.60 14.60 -19.42
C GLU A 9 3.31 14.42 -18.64
N THR A 10 3.28 14.77 -17.35
CA THR A 10 2.07 14.76 -16.54
C THR A 10 0.99 15.66 -17.13
N GLN A 11 1.35 16.91 -17.53
CA GLN A 11 0.41 17.82 -18.20
C GLN A 11 -0.05 17.29 -19.57
N ALA A 12 0.83 16.61 -20.31
CA ALA A 12 0.47 15.99 -21.59
C ALA A 12 -0.53 14.83 -21.39
N ALA A 13 -0.35 14.02 -20.34
CA ALA A 13 -1.28 12.95 -19.97
C ALA A 13 -2.67 13.51 -19.61
N VAL A 14 -2.73 14.57 -18.78
CA VAL A 14 -3.99 15.27 -18.46
C VAL A 14 -4.67 15.75 -19.73
N ARG A 15 -3.96 16.44 -20.62
CA ARG A 15 -4.52 16.92 -21.89
C ARG A 15 -4.99 15.80 -22.83
N SER A 16 -4.32 14.64 -22.80
CA SER A 16 -4.75 13.47 -23.59
C SER A 16 -6.09 12.96 -23.13
N GLN A 17 -6.27 12.73 -21.83
CA GLN A 17 -7.53 12.25 -21.26
C GLN A 17 -8.68 13.28 -21.41
N MET A 18 -8.37 14.57 -21.38
CA MET A 18 -9.36 15.61 -21.68
C MET A 18 -9.91 15.50 -23.11
N ARG A 19 -9.08 15.13 -24.09
CA ARG A 19 -9.51 14.90 -25.48
C ARG A 19 -10.40 13.65 -25.62
N GLU A 20 -10.29 12.72 -24.71
CA GLU A 20 -11.11 11.50 -24.63
C GLU A 20 -12.47 11.73 -23.98
N GLY A 21 -12.76 12.94 -23.50
CA GLY A 21 -14.08 13.34 -23.02
C GLY A 21 -14.19 13.54 -21.50
N ALA A 22 -13.08 13.65 -20.79
CA ALA A 22 -13.09 14.00 -19.36
C ALA A 22 -13.64 15.43 -19.14
N LEU A 23 -14.30 15.67 -18.00
CA LEU A 23 -15.01 16.92 -17.75
C LEU A 23 -14.12 18.05 -17.23
N TYR A 24 -13.10 17.73 -16.40
CA TYR A 24 -12.27 18.73 -15.73
C TYR A 24 -10.81 18.27 -15.66
N GLU A 25 -9.88 19.15 -16.01
CA GLU A 25 -8.43 18.87 -15.91
C GLU A 25 -7.99 18.51 -14.49
N GLU A 26 -8.54 19.18 -13.49
CA GLU A 26 -8.22 18.91 -12.10
C GLU A 26 -8.65 17.50 -11.67
N LEU A 27 -9.78 17.00 -12.17
CA LEU A 27 -10.24 15.64 -11.86
C LEU A 27 -9.30 14.60 -12.49
N VAL A 28 -8.94 14.80 -13.76
CA VAL A 28 -7.99 13.94 -14.47
C VAL A 28 -6.63 13.92 -13.78
N PHE A 29 -6.10 15.09 -13.41
CA PHE A 29 -4.86 15.17 -12.65
C PHE A 29 -4.97 14.43 -11.30
N SER A 30 -6.09 14.60 -10.60
CA SER A 30 -6.35 13.91 -9.34
C SER A 30 -6.33 12.39 -9.51
N GLY A 31 -7.00 11.88 -10.55
CA GLY A 31 -7.03 10.46 -10.89
C GLY A 31 -5.61 9.91 -11.14
N ILE A 32 -4.85 10.57 -12.03
CA ILE A 32 -3.45 10.18 -12.33
C ILE A 32 -2.60 10.08 -11.06
N VAL A 33 -2.69 11.07 -10.16
CA VAL A 33 -1.90 11.08 -8.92
C VAL A 33 -2.38 10.02 -7.94
N MET A 34 -3.69 9.86 -7.76
CA MET A 34 -4.28 8.87 -6.85
C MET A 34 -3.99 7.44 -7.33
N ASP A 35 -4.09 7.17 -8.64
CA ASP A 35 -3.74 5.87 -9.23
C ASP A 35 -2.26 5.56 -8.99
N HIS A 36 -1.38 6.52 -9.26
CA HIS A 36 0.05 6.35 -8.96
C HIS A 36 0.29 6.10 -7.46
N MET A 37 -0.38 6.83 -6.56
CA MET A 37 -0.27 6.59 -5.12
C MET A 37 -0.77 5.19 -4.73
N SER A 38 -1.78 4.68 -5.41
CA SER A 38 -2.27 3.31 -5.23
C SER A 38 -1.27 2.28 -5.74
N GLU A 39 -0.70 2.49 -6.93
CA GLU A 39 0.32 1.61 -7.51
C GLU A 39 1.56 1.47 -6.63
N ILE A 40 2.03 2.57 -6.03
CA ILE A 40 3.16 2.54 -5.09
C ILE A 40 2.75 2.17 -3.65
N GLY A 41 1.46 1.88 -3.41
CA GLY A 41 0.89 1.44 -2.13
C GLY A 41 0.91 2.48 -1.02
N MET A 42 0.81 3.72 -1.38
CA MET A 42 0.59 4.80 -0.42
C MET A 42 -0.87 4.91 -0.01
N THR A 43 -1.79 4.49 -0.87
CA THR A 43 -3.23 4.45 -0.64
C THR A 43 -3.83 3.15 -1.16
N PHE A 44 -5.10 2.92 -0.93
CA PHE A 44 -5.85 1.78 -1.47
C PHE A 44 -6.56 2.20 -2.76
N GLU A 45 -7.44 1.39 -3.30
CA GLU A 45 -8.23 1.70 -4.50
C GLU A 45 -8.95 3.05 -4.35
N PRO A 46 -8.42 4.16 -4.87
CA PRO A 46 -9.02 5.47 -4.68
C PRO A 46 -10.23 5.64 -5.59
N VAL A 47 -11.22 6.33 -5.07
CA VAL A 47 -12.43 6.72 -5.81
C VAL A 47 -12.34 8.21 -6.13
N GLU A 48 -12.35 8.54 -7.41
CA GLU A 48 -12.44 9.93 -7.87
C GLU A 48 -13.79 10.52 -7.49
N CYS A 49 -13.77 11.73 -6.94
CA CYS A 49 -14.98 12.37 -6.46
C CYS A 49 -14.75 13.88 -6.38
N HIS A 50 -15.28 14.62 -7.32
CA HIS A 50 -15.19 16.07 -7.26
C HIS A 50 -16.39 16.65 -6.49
N TYR A 51 -16.09 17.24 -5.35
CA TYR A 51 -17.07 17.94 -4.55
C TYR A 51 -16.56 19.30 -4.09
N GLU A 52 -17.26 20.33 -4.50
CA GLU A 52 -17.10 21.68 -3.97
C GLU A 52 -18.48 22.16 -3.49
N GLY A 53 -18.55 22.65 -2.26
CA GLY A 53 -19.81 23.05 -1.68
C GLY A 53 -19.64 24.04 -0.54
N LYS A 54 -20.78 24.59 -0.08
CA LYS A 54 -20.83 25.50 1.06
C LYS A 54 -21.93 25.08 2.02
N VAL A 55 -21.57 24.95 3.29
CA VAL A 55 -22.52 24.66 4.36
C VAL A 55 -22.39 25.75 5.41
N GLY A 56 -23.42 26.59 5.49
CA GLY A 56 -23.37 27.86 6.25
C GLY A 56 -22.26 28.77 5.68
N ASN A 57 -21.31 29.15 6.50
CA ASN A 57 -20.12 29.93 6.09
C ASN A 57 -18.90 29.08 5.76
N ALA A 58 -19.00 27.77 5.85
CA ALA A 58 -17.88 26.86 5.60
C ALA A 58 -17.85 26.41 4.14
N ASN A 59 -16.74 26.68 3.44
CA ASN A 59 -16.45 26.09 2.15
C ASN A 59 -15.89 24.68 2.37
N LEU A 60 -16.34 23.74 1.55
CA LEU A 60 -15.98 22.32 1.58
C LEU A 60 -15.37 21.93 0.24
N ARG A 61 -14.38 21.03 0.27
CA ARG A 61 -13.75 20.52 -0.94
C ARG A 61 -13.29 19.10 -0.72
N LEU A 62 -13.48 18.24 -1.73
CA LEU A 62 -12.99 16.88 -1.82
C LEU A 62 -12.74 16.56 -3.30
N SER A 63 -11.63 15.89 -3.61
CA SER A 63 -11.29 15.48 -4.98
C SER A 63 -11.23 13.96 -5.14
N GLY A 64 -11.24 13.23 -4.05
CA GLY A 64 -11.28 11.77 -4.02
C GLY A 64 -11.15 11.23 -2.60
N TRP A 65 -11.34 9.94 -2.47
CA TRP A 65 -11.20 9.23 -1.21
C TRP A 65 -10.79 7.77 -1.43
N SER A 66 -10.23 7.15 -0.41
CA SER A 66 -9.93 5.74 -0.37
C SER A 66 -10.21 5.20 1.02
N LEU A 67 -10.82 4.04 1.08
CA LEU A 67 -11.08 3.32 2.33
C LEU A 67 -10.49 1.93 2.21
N SER A 68 -9.70 1.51 3.21
CA SER A 68 -9.19 0.14 3.25
C SER A 68 -10.33 -0.88 3.32
N ASP A 69 -10.11 -2.08 2.82
CA ASP A 69 -11.11 -3.15 2.82
C ASP A 69 -11.58 -3.53 4.23
N GLU A 70 -10.68 -3.40 5.21
CA GLU A 70 -11.00 -3.64 6.61
C GLU A 70 -11.76 -2.47 7.25
N GLY A 71 -11.87 -1.34 6.54
CA GLY A 71 -12.55 -0.14 7.00
C GLY A 71 -11.83 0.56 8.16
N ASP A 72 -10.53 0.32 8.31
CA ASP A 72 -9.69 0.84 9.40
C ASP A 72 -8.83 2.04 8.99
N GLN A 73 -8.63 2.25 7.67
CA GLN A 73 -7.85 3.37 7.14
C GLN A 73 -8.66 4.15 6.11
N LEU A 74 -8.70 5.47 6.30
CA LEU A 74 -9.34 6.43 5.40
C LEU A 74 -8.30 7.43 4.86
N ASP A 75 -8.25 7.58 3.54
CA ASP A 75 -7.52 8.63 2.86
C ASP A 75 -8.50 9.56 2.14
N LEU A 76 -8.35 10.85 2.34
CA LEU A 76 -9.10 11.88 1.66
C LEU A 76 -8.14 12.71 0.81
N PHE A 77 -8.56 13.05 -0.39
CA PHE A 77 -7.74 13.79 -1.34
C PHE A 77 -8.39 15.14 -1.67
N VAL A 78 -7.58 16.19 -1.70
CA VAL A 78 -7.98 17.52 -2.17
C VAL A 78 -6.94 18.02 -3.15
N SER A 79 -7.37 18.33 -4.36
CA SER A 79 -6.49 18.74 -5.46
C SER A 79 -6.36 20.26 -5.53
N LEU A 80 -5.18 20.72 -5.91
CA LEU A 80 -4.84 22.11 -6.22
C LEU A 80 -4.07 22.14 -7.55
N TYR A 81 -4.77 21.80 -8.62
CA TYR A 81 -4.21 21.78 -9.97
C TYR A 81 -4.22 23.18 -10.58
N ALA A 82 -3.09 23.61 -11.14
CA ALA A 82 -2.92 24.94 -11.73
C ALA A 82 -2.48 24.92 -13.19
N ASN A 83 -2.24 23.73 -13.77
CA ASN A 83 -1.77 23.52 -15.15
C ASN A 83 -0.52 24.36 -15.47
N VAL A 84 0.49 24.29 -14.57
CA VAL A 84 1.73 25.06 -14.74
C VAL A 84 2.69 24.37 -15.72
N ASP A 85 3.39 25.15 -16.55
CA ASP A 85 4.35 24.62 -17.53
C ASP A 85 5.75 24.40 -16.97
N VAL A 86 6.05 25.00 -15.81
CA VAL A 86 7.34 24.87 -15.12
C VAL A 86 7.11 24.65 -13.62
N PRO A 87 8.02 23.95 -12.92
CA PRO A 87 7.93 23.79 -11.47
C PRO A 87 7.81 25.13 -10.75
N THR A 88 6.65 25.42 -10.21
CA THR A 88 6.30 26.71 -9.58
C THR A 88 5.93 26.47 -8.12
N PRO A 89 6.39 27.31 -7.17
CA PRO A 89 6.02 27.13 -5.78
C PRO A 89 4.53 27.38 -5.54
N ILE A 90 3.93 26.57 -4.64
CA ILE A 90 2.59 26.82 -4.11
C ILE A 90 2.71 27.48 -2.74
N PRO A 91 1.94 28.55 -2.46
CA PRO A 91 1.90 29.16 -1.14
C PRO A 91 1.34 28.21 -0.07
N ASP A 92 1.96 28.17 1.11
CA ASP A 92 1.47 27.37 2.27
C ASP A 92 0.03 27.76 2.68
N SER A 93 -0.41 28.98 2.40
CA SER A 93 -1.78 29.43 2.66
C SER A 93 -2.81 28.71 1.80
N GLU A 94 -2.50 28.42 0.54
CA GLU A 94 -3.41 27.68 -0.36
C GLU A 94 -3.55 26.22 0.09
N THR A 95 -2.43 25.54 0.38
CA THR A 95 -2.46 24.15 0.86
C THR A 95 -3.17 24.03 2.20
N LYS A 96 -2.95 24.95 3.12
CA LYS A 96 -3.66 25.01 4.41
C LYS A 96 -5.16 25.24 4.23
N THR A 97 -5.56 26.14 3.32
CA THR A 97 -6.98 26.41 3.03
C THR A 97 -7.65 25.16 2.47
N ALA A 98 -7.03 24.46 1.53
CA ALA A 98 -7.58 23.22 0.98
C ALA A 98 -7.72 22.11 2.05
N VAL A 99 -6.72 21.95 2.90
CA VAL A 99 -6.79 21.04 4.05
C VAL A 99 -7.97 21.38 4.97
N GLU A 100 -8.13 22.65 5.36
CA GLU A 100 -9.23 23.07 6.24
C GLU A 100 -10.60 22.85 5.61
N GLN A 101 -10.74 23.01 4.29
CA GLN A 101 -11.98 22.70 3.56
C GLN A 101 -12.31 21.21 3.59
N CYS A 102 -11.31 20.35 3.40
CA CYS A 102 -11.46 18.90 3.48
C CYS A 102 -11.76 18.43 4.91
N LEU A 103 -11.09 18.99 5.93
CA LEU A 103 -11.35 18.68 7.34
C LEU A 103 -12.76 19.08 7.77
N ARG A 104 -13.26 20.21 7.28
CA ARG A 104 -14.66 20.62 7.53
C ARG A 104 -15.66 19.66 6.88
N PHE A 105 -15.38 19.20 5.67
CA PHE A 105 -16.17 18.14 5.02
C PHE A 105 -16.20 16.89 5.90
N LEU A 106 -15.04 16.37 6.33
CA LEU A 106 -14.94 15.20 7.21
C LEU A 106 -15.73 15.41 8.51
N THR A 107 -15.56 16.56 9.16
CA THR A 107 -16.26 16.89 10.41
C THR A 107 -17.79 16.81 10.23
N LEU A 108 -18.30 17.41 9.16
CA LEU A 108 -19.74 17.39 8.89
C LEU A 108 -20.29 16.00 8.53
N CYS A 109 -19.47 15.15 7.90
CA CYS A 109 -19.82 13.74 7.66
C CYS A 109 -19.92 12.98 8.99
N VAL A 110 -18.92 13.10 9.86
CA VAL A 110 -18.88 12.44 11.19
C VAL A 110 -20.06 12.88 12.04
N GLU A 111 -20.41 14.17 12.01
CA GLU A 111 -21.57 14.73 12.72
C GLU A 111 -22.93 14.37 12.08
N GLY A 112 -22.94 13.68 10.93
CA GLY A 112 -24.16 13.32 10.21
C GLY A 112 -24.91 14.51 9.56
N LYS A 113 -24.23 15.66 9.44
CA LYS A 113 -24.83 16.89 8.89
C LYS A 113 -24.74 17.01 7.38
N MET A 114 -23.96 16.12 6.72
CA MET A 114 -23.77 16.15 5.27
C MET A 114 -24.90 15.46 4.50
N GLU A 115 -25.46 14.36 5.00
CA GLU A 115 -26.40 13.52 4.27
C GLU A 115 -27.62 14.27 3.71
N SER A 116 -28.16 15.21 4.49
CA SER A 116 -29.35 16.02 4.09
C SER A 116 -29.03 17.14 3.09
N LYS A 117 -27.75 17.34 2.76
CA LYS A 117 -27.24 18.43 1.91
C LYS A 117 -26.67 17.97 0.60
N LEU A 118 -26.55 16.66 0.42
CA LEU A 118 -25.99 16.02 -0.78
C LEU A 118 -27.12 15.51 -1.67
N ASP A 119 -26.86 15.54 -2.98
CA ASP A 119 -27.75 14.94 -3.96
C ASP A 119 -27.81 13.42 -3.74
N PRO A 120 -28.99 12.79 -3.75
CA PRO A 120 -29.15 11.35 -3.59
C PRO A 120 -28.37 10.50 -4.59
N SER A 121 -28.06 11.04 -5.76
CA SER A 121 -27.27 10.37 -6.81
C SER A 121 -25.76 10.61 -6.70
N SER A 122 -25.30 11.38 -5.72
CA SER A 122 -23.89 11.72 -5.56
C SER A 122 -23.08 10.61 -4.89
N ASP A 123 -21.92 10.26 -5.45
CA ASP A 123 -20.96 9.33 -4.85
C ASP A 123 -20.48 9.80 -3.47
N VAL A 124 -20.48 11.12 -3.25
CA VAL A 124 -20.16 11.74 -1.96
C VAL A 124 -21.15 11.34 -0.86
N LEU A 125 -22.40 11.07 -1.21
CA LEU A 125 -23.42 10.65 -0.24
C LEU A 125 -23.09 9.24 0.31
N SER A 126 -22.60 8.35 -0.55
CA SER A 126 -22.20 7.01 -0.12
C SER A 126 -21.03 7.08 0.88
N LEU A 127 -20.03 7.92 0.60
CA LEU A 127 -18.92 8.20 1.50
C LEU A 127 -19.42 8.80 2.83
N ALA A 128 -20.29 9.82 2.80
CA ALA A 128 -20.80 10.46 4.00
C ALA A 128 -21.55 9.48 4.93
N ARG A 129 -22.33 8.56 4.35
CA ARG A 129 -23.02 7.48 5.08
C ARG A 129 -22.05 6.46 5.66
N SER A 130 -21.06 6.02 4.87
CA SER A 130 -20.02 5.10 5.32
C SER A 130 -19.24 5.69 6.49
N LEU A 131 -18.82 6.94 6.40
CA LEU A 131 -18.11 7.63 7.48
C LEU A 131 -18.93 7.73 8.75
N ARG A 132 -20.20 8.07 8.65
CA ARG A 132 -21.08 8.13 9.83
C ARG A 132 -21.23 6.77 10.52
N GLY A 133 -21.29 5.68 9.74
CA GLY A 133 -21.51 4.33 10.27
C GLY A 133 -20.25 3.62 10.76
N SER A 134 -19.07 3.97 10.24
CA SER A 134 -17.82 3.26 10.50
C SER A 134 -16.68 4.11 11.06
N TYR A 135 -16.93 5.38 11.38
CA TYR A 135 -15.89 6.30 11.85
C TYR A 135 -15.14 5.78 13.08
N ASP A 136 -15.86 5.16 14.01
CA ASP A 136 -15.26 4.59 15.23
C ASP A 136 -14.31 3.43 14.96
N ASN A 137 -14.44 2.76 13.82
CA ASN A 137 -13.56 1.66 13.42
C ASN A 137 -12.26 2.14 12.77
N LEU A 138 -12.19 3.40 12.32
CA LEU A 138 -11.00 3.93 11.68
C LEU A 138 -9.85 4.03 12.68
N GLU A 139 -8.71 3.49 12.32
CA GLU A 139 -7.47 3.60 13.11
C GLU A 139 -6.53 4.65 12.53
N GLN A 140 -6.58 4.85 11.21
CA GLN A 140 -5.74 5.81 10.51
C GLN A 140 -6.58 6.68 9.58
N ILE A 141 -6.42 7.99 9.72
CA ILE A 141 -7.06 8.97 8.84
C ILE A 141 -6.00 9.91 8.30
N ARG A 142 -5.96 10.07 6.98
CA ARG A 142 -5.02 10.97 6.30
C ARG A 142 -5.77 11.89 5.33
N VAL A 143 -5.31 13.13 5.22
CA VAL A 143 -5.72 14.06 4.17
C VAL A 143 -4.50 14.40 3.32
N TYR A 144 -4.59 14.16 2.04
CA TYR A 144 -3.56 14.49 1.06
C TYR A 144 -3.98 15.71 0.24
N VAL A 145 -3.15 16.73 0.25
CA VAL A 145 -3.22 17.80 -0.76
C VAL A 145 -2.37 17.37 -1.94
N ILE A 146 -2.96 17.21 -3.12
CA ILE A 146 -2.26 16.87 -4.36
C ILE A 146 -2.15 18.11 -5.24
N THR A 147 -0.96 18.36 -5.82
CA THR A 147 -0.72 19.56 -6.61
C THR A 147 0.38 19.34 -7.65
N ASP A 148 0.22 19.96 -8.82
CA ASP A 148 1.22 20.03 -9.90
C ASP A 148 2.31 21.08 -9.63
N ARG A 149 2.23 21.79 -8.51
CA ARG A 149 3.23 22.78 -8.06
C ARG A 149 4.14 22.20 -6.98
N VAL A 150 5.18 22.95 -6.58
CA VAL A 150 6.17 22.55 -5.56
C VAL A 150 5.79 23.15 -4.21
N ALA A 151 5.52 22.32 -3.21
CA ALA A 151 5.18 22.75 -1.86
C ALA A 151 6.44 22.86 -1.00
N LYS A 152 6.57 23.95 -0.23
CA LYS A 152 7.62 24.11 0.75
C LYS A 152 7.42 23.16 1.94
N SER A 153 6.19 23.11 2.47
CA SER A 153 5.81 22.25 3.60
C SER A 153 5.12 20.99 3.10
N LYS A 154 5.72 19.82 3.32
CA LYS A 154 5.16 18.52 2.91
C LYS A 154 4.25 17.89 3.96
N HIS A 155 4.32 18.35 5.19
CA HIS A 155 3.52 17.85 6.33
C HIS A 155 3.00 19.02 7.18
N PHE A 156 1.81 18.82 7.72
CA PHE A 156 1.23 19.78 8.66
C PHE A 156 1.00 19.13 10.03
N LYS A 157 0.73 19.98 11.02
CA LYS A 157 0.37 19.50 12.36
C LYS A 157 -0.91 18.66 12.29
N THR A 158 -0.86 17.47 12.86
CA THR A 158 -2.01 16.57 13.02
C THR A 158 -3.19 17.29 13.67
N ARG A 159 -4.40 17.00 13.23
CA ARG A 159 -5.66 17.52 13.75
C ARG A 159 -6.44 16.41 14.46
N ASP A 160 -7.23 16.80 15.44
CA ASP A 160 -8.20 15.90 16.05
C ASP A 160 -9.59 16.18 15.44
N ILE A 161 -10.25 15.13 14.96
CA ILE A 161 -11.63 15.17 14.47
C ILE A 161 -12.39 14.01 15.12
N GLY A 162 -13.40 14.31 15.90
CA GLY A 162 -14.22 13.29 16.56
C GLY A 162 -13.41 12.32 17.44
N GLY A 163 -12.35 12.79 18.10
CA GLY A 163 -11.48 11.99 18.95
C GLY A 163 -10.43 11.17 18.22
N LYS A 164 -10.27 11.35 16.90
CA LYS A 164 -9.27 10.64 16.09
C LYS A 164 -8.25 11.59 15.47
N ALA A 165 -6.98 11.16 15.46
CA ALA A 165 -5.88 11.90 14.90
C ALA A 165 -5.89 11.82 13.36
N VAL A 166 -6.03 12.98 12.69
CA VAL A 166 -5.97 13.11 11.24
C VAL A 166 -4.60 13.64 10.83
N ARG A 167 -3.86 12.85 10.04
CA ARG A 167 -2.57 13.25 9.46
C ARG A 167 -2.80 14.06 8.19
N LEU A 168 -1.98 15.09 8.00
CA LEU A 168 -2.09 16.01 6.88
C LEU A 168 -0.79 16.02 6.10
N GLU A 169 -0.86 15.68 4.81
CA GLU A 169 0.30 15.53 3.94
C GLU A 169 0.10 16.26 2.59
N VAL A 170 1.20 16.60 1.94
CA VAL A 170 1.18 17.14 0.58
C VAL A 170 1.89 16.15 -0.36
N MET A 171 1.21 15.78 -1.42
CA MET A 171 1.77 15.10 -2.59
C MET A 171 1.91 16.14 -3.69
N ASP A 172 3.05 16.79 -3.74
CA ASP A 172 3.37 17.75 -4.79
C ASP A 172 4.12 17.10 -5.96
N ILE A 173 4.30 17.83 -7.04
CA ILE A 173 4.94 17.32 -8.25
C ILE A 173 6.38 16.85 -8.03
N GLU A 174 7.10 17.45 -7.07
CA GLU A 174 8.46 17.03 -6.72
C GLU A 174 8.48 15.68 -5.99
N ARG A 175 7.55 15.49 -5.04
CA ARG A 175 7.38 14.22 -4.33
C ARG A 175 6.89 13.14 -5.29
N LEU A 176 5.96 13.48 -6.17
CA LEU A 176 5.45 12.58 -7.19
C LEU A 176 6.56 12.15 -8.15
N HIS A 177 7.36 13.10 -8.67
CA HIS A 177 8.52 12.83 -9.53
C HIS A 177 9.55 11.92 -8.84
N ARG A 178 9.85 12.17 -7.58
CA ARG A 178 10.78 11.33 -6.81
C ARG A 178 10.27 9.90 -6.71
N HIS A 179 9.01 9.70 -6.36
CA HIS A 179 8.40 8.36 -6.32
C HIS A 179 8.37 7.69 -7.70
N TRP A 180 8.24 8.47 -8.77
CA TRP A 180 8.25 7.96 -10.14
C TRP A 180 9.67 7.63 -10.63
N SER A 181 10.66 8.48 -10.35
CA SER A 181 12.04 8.34 -10.86
C SER A 181 12.91 7.39 -10.04
N GLU A 182 12.66 7.32 -8.73
CA GLU A 182 13.39 6.43 -7.83
C GLU A 182 12.77 5.03 -7.82
N GLY A 183 11.69 4.83 -8.60
CA GLY A 183 10.88 3.65 -8.45
C GLY A 183 10.28 3.58 -7.04
N LYS A 184 9.76 2.44 -6.65
CA LYS A 184 9.40 2.19 -5.25
C LYS A 184 10.67 2.34 -4.42
N PRO A 185 10.67 3.06 -3.28
CA PRO A 185 11.86 3.14 -2.44
C PRO A 185 12.16 1.76 -1.83
N ARG A 186 12.80 0.90 -2.63
CA ARG A 186 13.37 -0.38 -2.19
C ARG A 186 14.61 -0.11 -1.34
N ASP A 187 15.37 0.94 -1.68
CA ASP A 187 16.69 1.24 -1.14
C ASP A 187 16.73 1.46 0.38
N GLU A 188 15.61 1.81 1.00
CA GLU A 188 15.55 2.04 2.44
C GLU A 188 15.05 0.84 3.25
N LEU A 189 14.67 -0.26 2.61
CA LEU A 189 14.09 -1.42 3.27
C LEU A 189 15.18 -2.43 3.61
N VAL A 190 15.97 -2.13 4.64
CA VAL A 190 16.95 -3.07 5.17
C VAL A 190 16.32 -3.84 6.34
N VAL A 191 16.36 -5.15 6.25
CA VAL A 191 15.90 -6.07 7.29
C VAL A 191 17.10 -6.84 7.82
N ASP A 192 17.50 -6.57 9.06
CA ASP A 192 18.49 -7.33 9.79
C ASP A 192 17.79 -8.43 10.61
N PHE A 193 18.01 -9.67 10.24
CA PHE A 193 17.38 -10.80 10.94
C PHE A 193 18.00 -11.06 12.32
N THR A 194 19.20 -10.59 12.58
CA THR A 194 19.79 -10.67 13.91
C THR A 194 19.04 -9.79 14.89
N GLU A 195 18.60 -8.59 14.43
CA GLU A 195 17.75 -7.71 15.25
C GLU A 195 16.32 -8.26 15.40
N VAL A 196 15.76 -8.82 14.33
CA VAL A 196 14.36 -9.27 14.28
C VAL A 196 14.16 -10.63 14.95
N SER A 197 15.12 -11.57 14.81
CA SER A 197 15.00 -12.97 15.24
C SER A 197 16.09 -13.41 16.20
N GLY A 198 17.00 -12.52 16.59
CA GLY A 198 18.13 -12.79 17.47
C GLY A 198 19.31 -13.54 16.81
N MET A 199 19.15 -14.00 15.57
CA MET A 199 20.19 -14.68 14.78
C MET A 199 19.88 -14.60 13.29
N PRO A 200 20.87 -14.84 12.40
CA PRO A 200 20.63 -15.03 10.98
C PRO A 200 19.58 -16.11 10.72
N LEU A 201 18.69 -15.87 9.77
CA LEU A 201 17.58 -16.77 9.43
C LEU A 201 18.11 -18.00 8.69
N PRO A 202 18.03 -19.23 9.26
CA PRO A 202 18.55 -20.45 8.62
C PRO A 202 17.95 -20.62 7.22
N CYS A 203 18.78 -20.94 6.22
CA CYS A 203 18.33 -21.07 4.84
C CYS A 203 19.12 -22.15 4.07
N VAL A 204 18.51 -22.63 3.00
CA VAL A 204 19.19 -23.33 1.91
C VAL A 204 19.41 -22.32 0.81
N PHE A 205 20.66 -21.89 0.64
CA PHE A 205 21.05 -20.98 -0.41
C PHE A 205 21.44 -21.75 -1.68
N VAL A 206 20.90 -21.34 -2.82
CA VAL A 206 21.17 -21.92 -4.14
C VAL A 206 21.58 -20.79 -5.08
N PRO A 207 22.87 -20.76 -5.50
CA PRO A 207 23.31 -19.85 -6.54
C PRO A 207 22.51 -20.10 -7.83
N GLY A 208 22.07 -19.02 -8.49
CA GLY A 208 21.39 -19.11 -9.76
C GLY A 208 22.31 -19.62 -10.87
N GLU A 209 21.75 -20.41 -11.80
CA GLU A 209 22.47 -20.86 -13.00
C GLU A 209 22.60 -19.74 -14.05
N SER A 210 21.71 -18.72 -13.97
CA SER A 210 21.76 -17.51 -14.78
C SER A 210 22.37 -16.35 -13.99
N ASP A 211 22.85 -15.33 -14.70
CA ASP A 211 23.36 -14.10 -14.09
C ASP A 211 22.23 -13.14 -13.63
N GLU A 212 20.97 -13.61 -13.63
CA GLU A 212 19.81 -12.77 -13.33
C GLU A 212 19.47 -12.73 -11.85
N TYR A 213 19.54 -13.88 -11.13
CA TYR A 213 19.19 -13.95 -9.71
C TYR A 213 19.79 -15.17 -9.00
N ASP A 214 19.92 -15.05 -7.68
CA ASP A 214 20.12 -16.15 -6.74
C ASP A 214 18.82 -16.43 -5.97
N TYR A 215 18.73 -17.58 -5.28
CA TYR A 215 17.60 -17.81 -4.40
C TYR A 215 17.96 -18.56 -3.12
N ALA A 216 17.14 -18.33 -2.09
CA ALA A 216 17.20 -19.03 -0.82
C ALA A 216 15.83 -19.55 -0.42
N LEU A 217 15.80 -20.70 0.22
CA LEU A 217 14.61 -21.29 0.81
C LEU A 217 14.73 -21.27 2.34
N THR A 218 13.69 -20.84 3.02
CA THR A 218 13.70 -20.76 4.48
C THR A 218 12.31 -20.97 5.08
N ALA A 219 12.29 -21.27 6.40
CA ALA A 219 11.09 -21.29 7.22
C ALA A 219 11.04 -19.98 8.04
N MET A 220 10.40 -18.97 7.50
CA MET A 220 10.32 -17.62 8.08
C MET A 220 9.49 -17.65 9.38
N PRO A 221 10.02 -17.16 10.53
CA PRO A 221 9.21 -17.00 11.74
C PRO A 221 8.06 -16.02 11.51
N ALA A 222 6.85 -16.38 11.94
CA ALA A 222 5.69 -15.49 11.80
C ALA A 222 5.87 -14.18 12.58
N GLU A 223 6.55 -14.24 13.72
CA GLU A 223 6.87 -13.03 14.49
C GLU A 223 7.75 -12.05 13.71
N ALA A 224 8.71 -12.55 12.91
CA ALA A 224 9.50 -11.71 12.02
C ALA A 224 8.61 -11.03 10.96
N LEU A 225 7.71 -11.76 10.32
CA LEU A 225 6.76 -11.18 9.36
C LEU A 225 5.84 -10.15 10.01
N ARG A 226 5.35 -10.42 11.22
CA ARG A 226 4.54 -9.48 12.00
C ARG A 226 5.30 -8.16 12.24
N MET A 227 6.54 -8.25 12.75
CA MET A 227 7.37 -7.08 13.02
C MET A 227 7.69 -6.30 11.75
N LEU A 228 7.96 -6.98 10.65
CA LEU A 228 8.19 -6.35 9.35
C LEU A 228 6.93 -5.61 8.88
N TYR A 229 5.77 -6.25 8.96
CA TYR A 229 4.51 -5.60 8.56
C TYR A 229 4.15 -4.41 9.47
N GLU A 230 4.40 -4.53 10.78
CA GLU A 230 4.21 -3.43 11.73
C GLU A 230 5.11 -2.22 11.40
N LYS A 231 6.37 -2.47 11.04
CA LYS A 231 7.36 -1.42 10.74
C LYS A 231 7.14 -0.77 9.38
N PHE A 232 6.81 -1.56 8.36
CA PHE A 232 6.80 -1.11 6.97
C PHE A 232 5.41 -1.08 6.33
N GLY A 233 4.41 -1.76 6.93
CA GLY A 233 3.05 -1.81 6.44
C GLY A 233 2.95 -2.40 5.04
N ALA A 234 2.01 -1.88 4.26
CA ALA A 234 1.78 -2.31 2.88
C ALA A 234 2.97 -2.05 1.93
N ARG A 235 3.98 -1.26 2.34
CA ARG A 235 5.22 -1.05 1.56
C ARG A 235 6.02 -2.33 1.34
N LEU A 236 5.84 -3.35 2.20
CA LEU A 236 6.42 -4.68 2.01
C LEU A 236 5.85 -5.42 0.80
N LEU A 237 4.66 -5.04 0.36
CA LEU A 237 3.91 -5.79 -0.64
C LEU A 237 4.10 -5.16 -2.01
N GLU A 238 4.28 -6.01 -3.01
CA GLU A 238 4.26 -5.59 -4.41
C GLU A 238 2.86 -5.10 -4.81
N ALA A 239 2.75 -4.16 -5.78
CA ALA A 239 1.50 -3.49 -6.14
C ALA A 239 0.37 -4.47 -6.53
N ASN A 240 0.69 -5.51 -7.33
CA ASN A 240 -0.29 -6.52 -7.74
C ASN A 240 -0.78 -7.39 -6.56
N VAL A 241 0.07 -7.60 -5.56
CA VAL A 241 -0.29 -8.36 -4.34
C VAL A 241 -1.25 -7.54 -3.49
N ARG A 242 -1.13 -6.21 -3.50
CA ARG A 242 -2.02 -5.31 -2.75
C ARG A 242 -3.42 -5.27 -3.33
N SER A 243 -3.55 -5.14 -4.65
CA SER A 243 -4.85 -5.16 -5.33
C SER A 243 -5.58 -6.49 -5.14
N PHE A 244 -4.83 -7.61 -5.01
CA PHE A 244 -5.41 -8.92 -4.76
C PHE A 244 -5.89 -9.13 -3.32
N LEU A 245 -5.33 -8.42 -2.36
CA LEU A 245 -5.81 -8.43 -0.97
C LEU A 245 -7.21 -7.83 -0.86
N SER A 246 -7.54 -6.87 -1.73
CA SER A 246 -8.82 -6.17 -1.75
C SER A 246 -9.99 -7.06 -2.23
N VAL A 247 -9.78 -7.90 -3.22
CA VAL A 247 -10.86 -8.55 -3.98
C VAL A 247 -11.38 -9.88 -3.39
N LYS A 248 -10.59 -10.61 -2.59
CA LYS A 248 -10.93 -11.99 -2.16
C LYS A 248 -10.93 -12.24 -0.64
N GLY A 249 -10.89 -11.22 0.18
CA GLY A 249 -10.45 -11.30 1.57
C GLY A 249 -11.24 -12.13 2.59
N LYS A 250 -12.57 -12.24 2.49
CA LYS A 250 -13.39 -12.73 3.63
C LYS A 250 -13.24 -14.21 3.97
N GLY A 251 -13.06 -15.09 2.99
CA GLY A 251 -13.01 -16.54 3.25
C GLY A 251 -11.62 -17.09 3.58
N VAL A 252 -10.59 -16.62 2.89
CA VAL A 252 -9.21 -17.09 3.04
C VAL A 252 -8.59 -16.55 4.34
N ASN A 253 -8.87 -15.30 4.67
CA ASN A 253 -8.39 -14.67 5.90
C ASN A 253 -8.92 -15.38 7.17
N ALA A 254 -10.19 -15.80 7.18
CA ALA A 254 -10.76 -16.56 8.29
C ALA A 254 -10.05 -17.90 8.50
N GLY A 255 -9.70 -18.61 7.43
CA GLY A 255 -8.93 -19.86 7.50
C GLY A 255 -7.53 -19.67 8.09
N ILE A 256 -6.82 -18.64 7.64
CA ILE A 256 -5.50 -18.28 8.16
C ILE A 256 -5.59 -17.90 9.64
N GLN A 257 -6.53 -17.03 10.02
CA GLN A 257 -6.73 -16.62 11.41
C GLN A 257 -7.04 -17.81 12.32
N ASN A 258 -7.92 -18.72 11.88
CA ASN A 258 -8.26 -19.90 12.65
C ASN A 258 -7.05 -20.81 12.85
N THR A 259 -6.24 -21.04 11.80
CA THR A 259 -5.02 -21.85 11.93
C THR A 259 -4.03 -21.22 12.89
N LEU A 260 -3.80 -19.91 12.81
CA LEU A 260 -2.90 -19.17 13.71
C LEU A 260 -3.30 -19.31 15.18
N ARG A 261 -4.61 -19.31 15.47
CA ARG A 261 -5.15 -19.33 16.84
C ARG A 261 -5.34 -20.71 17.41
N LEU A 262 -5.75 -21.69 16.59
CA LEU A 262 -6.23 -23.00 17.05
C LEU A 262 -5.26 -24.13 16.75
N ALA A 263 -4.39 -23.99 15.76
CA ALA A 263 -3.46 -25.03 15.33
C ALA A 263 -2.15 -24.42 14.74
N PRO A 264 -1.43 -23.57 15.51
CA PRO A 264 -0.25 -22.83 15.01
C PRO A 264 0.85 -23.76 14.48
N GLU A 265 1.00 -24.96 15.04
CA GLU A 265 1.97 -25.97 14.60
C GLU A 265 1.68 -26.55 13.20
N ARG A 266 0.45 -26.41 12.71
CA ARG A 266 0.03 -26.88 11.39
C ARG A 266 0.19 -25.80 10.30
N PHE A 267 0.53 -24.59 10.69
CA PHE A 267 0.56 -23.46 9.77
C PHE A 267 1.51 -23.70 8.60
N MET A 268 2.70 -24.23 8.86
CA MET A 268 3.69 -24.58 7.85
C MET A 268 3.15 -25.55 6.79
N ALA A 269 2.29 -26.50 7.18
CA ALA A 269 1.72 -27.49 6.27
C ALA A 269 0.49 -26.95 5.50
N PHE A 270 -0.24 -26.00 6.08
CA PHE A 270 -1.50 -25.51 5.51
C PHE A 270 -1.36 -24.23 4.70
N ASN A 271 -0.21 -23.55 4.81
CA ASN A 271 0.04 -22.29 4.11
C ASN A 271 0.97 -22.50 2.90
N ASN A 272 0.61 -21.92 1.77
CA ASN A 272 1.40 -22.01 0.55
C ASN A 272 2.74 -21.24 0.60
N GLY A 273 2.95 -20.47 1.68
CA GLY A 273 4.17 -19.69 1.86
C GLY A 273 4.13 -18.32 1.20
N ILE A 274 5.32 -17.70 1.18
CA ILE A 274 5.53 -16.38 0.60
C ILE A 274 6.67 -16.40 -0.39
N VAL A 275 6.62 -15.50 -1.38
CA VAL A 275 7.73 -15.23 -2.29
C VAL A 275 8.20 -13.80 -2.06
N ILE A 276 9.49 -13.65 -1.81
CA ILE A 276 10.16 -12.39 -1.55
C ILE A 276 11.17 -12.15 -2.67
N VAL A 277 11.24 -10.94 -3.17
CA VAL A 277 12.34 -10.44 -4.00
C VAL A 277 13.16 -9.47 -3.16
N ALA A 278 14.47 -9.46 -3.31
CA ALA A 278 15.39 -8.55 -2.64
C ALA A 278 16.49 -8.10 -3.60
N ASP A 279 17.00 -6.88 -3.42
CA ASP A 279 18.08 -6.34 -4.23
C ASP A 279 19.43 -6.90 -3.78
N GLU A 280 19.63 -7.05 -2.46
CA GLU A 280 20.86 -7.58 -1.89
C GLU A 280 20.56 -8.53 -0.72
N MET A 281 21.40 -9.55 -0.56
CA MET A 281 21.37 -10.46 0.56
C MET A 281 22.78 -10.67 1.12
N ARG A 282 22.88 -10.67 2.45
CA ARG A 282 24.11 -11.07 3.13
C ARG A 282 23.88 -12.36 3.89
N LEU A 283 24.72 -13.34 3.60
CA LEU A 283 24.76 -14.59 4.34
C LEU A 283 25.60 -14.44 5.62
N GLY A 284 25.21 -15.15 6.65
CA GLY A 284 25.90 -15.33 7.91
C GLY A 284 25.80 -16.77 8.38
N LYS A 285 26.25 -17.04 9.61
CA LYS A 285 26.09 -18.35 10.24
C LYS A 285 24.86 -18.33 11.16
N ALA A 286 23.96 -19.27 10.98
CA ALA A 286 22.88 -19.55 11.90
C ALA A 286 23.40 -20.25 13.18
N GLY A 287 22.56 -20.48 14.18
CA GLY A 287 22.97 -21.00 15.48
C GLY A 287 23.55 -22.42 15.49
N ASP A 288 23.31 -23.19 14.42
CA ASP A 288 23.88 -24.53 14.16
C ASP A 288 25.07 -24.50 13.19
N GLU A 289 25.65 -23.32 12.96
CA GLU A 289 26.69 -23.05 11.98
C GLU A 289 26.29 -23.24 10.51
N SER A 290 25.05 -23.58 10.21
CA SER A 290 24.53 -23.64 8.85
C SER A 290 24.46 -22.24 8.20
N ALA A 291 24.26 -22.21 6.89
CA ALA A 291 24.01 -20.94 6.19
C ALA A 291 22.74 -20.27 6.71
N GLY A 292 22.82 -18.98 6.96
CA GLY A 292 21.68 -18.16 7.36
C GLY A 292 21.71 -16.80 6.67
N ILE A 293 20.55 -16.20 6.49
CA ILE A 293 20.40 -14.85 5.96
C ILE A 293 20.59 -13.87 7.12
N ALA A 294 21.67 -13.08 7.09
CA ALA A 294 21.92 -12.08 8.10
C ALA A 294 21.04 -10.84 7.85
N TRP A 295 21.01 -10.34 6.62
CA TRP A 295 20.13 -9.24 6.26
C TRP A 295 19.72 -9.29 4.78
N LEU A 296 18.62 -8.58 4.48
CA LEU A 296 18.11 -8.32 3.14
C LEU A 296 17.95 -6.80 2.95
N LYS A 297 18.26 -6.31 1.75
CA LYS A 297 18.00 -4.94 1.32
C LYS A 297 17.03 -4.95 0.14
N GLY A 298 16.14 -3.96 0.08
CA GLY A 298 15.14 -3.86 -0.98
C GLY A 298 14.09 -4.97 -0.95
N LEU A 299 13.77 -5.51 0.23
CA LEU A 299 12.82 -6.60 0.40
C LEU A 299 11.42 -6.23 -0.07
N GLN A 300 10.82 -7.07 -0.92
CA GLN A 300 9.45 -6.93 -1.39
C GLN A 300 8.76 -8.31 -1.45
N ILE A 301 7.56 -8.41 -0.91
CA ILE A 301 6.74 -9.62 -0.96
C ILE A 301 5.90 -9.59 -2.25
N VAL A 302 6.20 -10.46 -3.19
CA VAL A 302 5.53 -10.57 -4.50
C VAL A 302 4.45 -11.64 -4.54
N ASN A 303 4.39 -12.50 -3.52
CA ASN A 303 3.30 -13.46 -3.30
C ASN A 303 3.18 -13.76 -1.80
N GLY A 304 1.95 -14.02 -1.33
CA GLY A 304 1.68 -14.33 0.09
C GLY A 304 1.48 -13.09 0.97
N GLY A 305 1.17 -11.94 0.39
CA GLY A 305 0.82 -10.72 1.12
C GLY A 305 -0.35 -10.94 2.10
N GLN A 306 -1.37 -11.72 1.71
CA GLN A 306 -2.48 -12.09 2.60
C GLN A 306 -2.00 -12.83 3.85
N THR A 307 -1.05 -13.74 3.70
CA THR A 307 -0.46 -14.46 4.84
C THR A 307 0.20 -13.49 5.80
N THR A 308 1.01 -12.57 5.27
CA THR A 308 1.75 -11.57 6.06
C THR A 308 0.81 -10.61 6.78
N ALA A 309 -0.15 -10.04 6.07
CA ALA A 309 -1.17 -9.16 6.64
C ALA A 309 -2.03 -9.88 7.69
N SER A 310 -2.49 -11.11 7.39
CA SER A 310 -3.31 -11.88 8.34
C SER A 310 -2.57 -12.22 9.64
N ILE A 311 -1.26 -12.49 9.58
CA ILE A 311 -0.44 -12.72 10.79
C ILE A 311 -0.45 -11.45 11.66
N TYR A 312 -0.18 -10.29 11.07
CA TYR A 312 -0.16 -9.02 11.77
C TYR A 312 -1.53 -8.69 12.40
N PHE A 313 -2.60 -8.69 11.60
CA PHE A 313 -3.93 -8.33 12.07
C PHE A 313 -4.51 -9.35 13.06
N THR A 314 -4.19 -10.65 12.91
CA THR A 314 -4.60 -11.66 13.90
C THR A 314 -3.95 -11.38 15.25
N LYS A 315 -2.65 -11.11 15.30
CA LYS A 315 -1.95 -10.78 16.54
C LYS A 315 -2.45 -9.48 17.16
N LYS A 316 -2.74 -8.46 16.33
CA LYS A 316 -3.31 -7.18 16.77
C LYS A 316 -4.70 -7.35 17.38
N LYS A 317 -5.57 -8.13 16.73
CA LYS A 317 -6.94 -8.40 17.18
C LYS A 317 -7.02 -9.35 18.38
N TYR A 318 -6.09 -10.28 18.44
CA TYR A 318 -5.99 -11.31 19.50
C TYR A 318 -4.56 -11.33 20.06
N PRO A 319 -4.25 -10.41 20.99
CA PRO A 319 -2.88 -10.24 21.52
C PRO A 319 -2.27 -11.50 22.15
N ASP A 320 -3.12 -12.41 22.67
CA ASP A 320 -2.70 -13.67 23.29
C ASP A 320 -2.33 -14.77 22.27
N THR A 321 -2.48 -14.51 20.94
CA THR A 321 -2.09 -15.49 19.91
C THR A 321 -0.59 -15.76 19.97
N ASP A 322 -0.21 -17.03 20.19
CA ASP A 322 1.19 -17.46 20.22
C ASP A 322 1.73 -17.70 18.80
N LEU A 323 2.58 -16.79 18.33
CA LEU A 323 3.26 -16.90 17.03
C LEU A 323 4.63 -17.60 17.09
N SER A 324 5.13 -17.95 18.29
CA SER A 324 6.47 -18.51 18.48
C SER A 324 6.68 -19.82 17.72
N ARG A 325 5.62 -20.61 17.57
CA ARG A 325 5.60 -21.91 16.88
C ARG A 325 5.21 -21.83 15.42
N VAL A 326 4.80 -20.64 14.93
CA VAL A 326 4.35 -20.45 13.55
C VAL A 326 5.54 -20.23 12.64
N ARG A 327 5.63 -21.01 11.57
CA ARG A 327 6.62 -20.87 10.50
C ARG A 327 5.89 -20.77 9.16
N VAL A 328 6.44 -19.94 8.27
CA VAL A 328 5.91 -19.69 6.94
C VAL A 328 6.97 -20.11 5.91
N PRO A 329 6.66 -21.03 4.98
CA PRO A 329 7.58 -21.34 3.89
C PRO A 329 7.90 -20.05 3.11
N ALA A 330 9.17 -19.75 2.91
CA ALA A 330 9.56 -18.56 2.17
C ALA A 330 10.61 -18.89 1.10
N LYS A 331 10.34 -18.43 -0.13
CA LYS A 331 11.29 -18.38 -1.21
C LYS A 331 11.78 -16.93 -1.38
N ILE A 332 13.09 -16.73 -1.29
CA ILE A 332 13.72 -15.43 -1.44
C ILE A 332 14.52 -15.44 -2.72
N ILE A 333 14.25 -14.49 -3.60
CA ILE A 333 14.92 -14.31 -4.89
C ILE A 333 15.75 -13.04 -4.79
N VAL A 334 17.05 -13.14 -4.97
CA VAL A 334 18.00 -12.02 -4.86
C VAL A 334 18.42 -11.63 -6.26
N MET A 335 18.10 -10.41 -6.64
CA MET A 335 18.35 -9.89 -7.98
C MET A 335 19.85 -9.65 -8.19
N ARG A 336 20.36 -9.97 -9.38
CA ARG A 336 21.73 -9.69 -9.80
C ARG A 336 21.80 -8.66 -10.93
N ALA A 337 20.64 -8.21 -11.42
CA ALA A 337 20.55 -7.35 -12.59
C ALA A 337 21.24 -6.00 -12.33
N GLN A 338 22.05 -5.57 -13.29
CA GLN A 338 22.68 -4.24 -13.30
C GLN A 338 21.81 -3.19 -14.04
N ASP A 339 20.69 -3.62 -14.63
CA ASP A 339 19.80 -2.80 -15.46
C ASP A 339 18.41 -2.78 -14.82
N SER A 340 18.02 -1.61 -14.31
CA SER A 340 16.77 -1.38 -13.60
C SER A 340 15.52 -1.81 -14.41
N ALA A 341 15.49 -1.58 -15.72
CA ALA A 341 14.35 -1.94 -16.55
C ALA A 341 14.18 -3.45 -16.71
N LYS A 342 15.28 -4.19 -16.81
CA LYS A 342 15.26 -5.66 -16.85
C LYS A 342 14.87 -6.26 -15.52
N GLU A 343 15.33 -5.64 -14.44
CA GLU A 343 14.98 -6.04 -13.08
C GLU A 343 13.48 -5.88 -12.83
N GLU A 344 12.90 -4.74 -13.16
CA GLU A 344 11.46 -4.51 -13.02
C GLU A 344 10.62 -5.49 -13.84
N ALA A 345 11.02 -5.77 -15.09
CA ALA A 345 10.36 -6.76 -15.92
C ALA A 345 10.41 -8.16 -15.30
N LEU A 346 11.57 -8.58 -14.77
CA LEU A 346 11.73 -9.87 -14.12
C LEU A 346 10.91 -9.96 -12.82
N VAL A 347 10.88 -8.93 -12.00
CA VAL A 347 10.06 -8.87 -10.77
C VAL A 347 8.57 -8.98 -11.11
N SER A 348 8.11 -8.26 -12.15
CA SER A 348 6.75 -8.34 -12.64
C SER A 348 6.37 -9.75 -13.10
N ASP A 349 7.27 -10.41 -13.84
CA ASP A 349 7.07 -11.79 -14.28
C ASP A 349 7.04 -12.77 -13.10
N ILE A 350 7.97 -12.64 -12.13
CA ILE A 350 7.99 -13.46 -10.92
C ILE A 350 6.66 -13.30 -10.16
N SER A 351 6.18 -12.07 -9.99
CA SER A 351 4.91 -11.78 -9.32
C SER A 351 3.76 -12.45 -10.06
N ARG A 352 3.65 -12.23 -11.37
CA ARG A 352 2.61 -12.82 -12.22
C ARG A 352 2.58 -14.34 -12.14
N PHE A 353 3.71 -15.02 -12.33
CA PHE A 353 3.78 -16.47 -12.30
C PHE A 353 3.55 -17.03 -10.90
N ALA A 354 4.09 -16.41 -9.85
CA ALA A 354 3.86 -16.84 -8.47
C ALA A 354 2.37 -16.76 -8.09
N ASN A 355 1.64 -15.76 -8.57
CA ASN A 355 0.22 -15.58 -8.29
C ASN A 355 -0.69 -16.44 -9.19
N SER A 356 -0.28 -16.77 -10.41
CA SER A 356 -1.09 -17.57 -11.34
C SER A 356 -1.15 -19.07 -10.97
N GLN A 357 -0.16 -19.61 -10.27
CA GLN A 357 -0.09 -21.02 -9.87
C GLN A 357 -1.13 -21.44 -8.82
N ASN A 358 -1.83 -20.49 -8.19
CA ASN A 358 -2.83 -20.78 -7.15
C ASN A 358 -4.26 -21.03 -7.68
N ALA A 359 -4.47 -21.09 -8.98
CA ALA A 359 -5.80 -21.21 -9.61
C ALA A 359 -6.23 -22.65 -9.91
N VAL A 360 -5.92 -23.63 -9.05
CA VAL A 360 -6.54 -24.97 -9.13
C VAL A 360 -7.99 -24.84 -8.66
N ARG A 361 -8.94 -24.96 -9.57
CA ARG A 361 -10.37 -24.94 -9.26
C ARG A 361 -10.73 -26.21 -8.48
N GLN A 362 -11.56 -26.07 -7.47
CA GLN A 362 -12.08 -27.19 -6.65
C GLN A 362 -12.82 -28.25 -7.52
N SER A 363 -13.26 -27.88 -8.73
CA SER A 363 -13.80 -28.78 -9.76
C SER A 363 -12.77 -29.79 -10.28
N ASP A 364 -11.49 -29.45 -10.29
CA ASP A 364 -10.43 -30.30 -10.85
C ASP A 364 -10.00 -31.40 -9.86
N LEU A 365 -10.27 -31.19 -8.57
CA LEU A 365 -10.02 -32.19 -7.51
C LEU A 365 -11.15 -33.20 -7.36
N SER A 366 -12.34 -32.91 -7.89
CA SER A 366 -13.51 -33.83 -7.83
C SER A 366 -13.57 -34.80 -8.99
N ALA A 367 -12.80 -34.61 -10.08
CA ALA A 367 -12.78 -35.45 -11.25
C ALA A 367 -12.11 -36.83 -11.02
N ASN A 368 -11.42 -37.04 -9.91
CA ASN A 368 -10.69 -38.27 -9.58
C ASN A 368 -11.23 -39.01 -8.35
N LYS A 369 -12.51 -38.89 -8.01
CA LYS A 369 -13.15 -39.83 -7.06
C LYS A 369 -13.80 -40.96 -7.84
N PRO A 370 -13.42 -42.21 -7.55
CA PRO A 370 -14.03 -43.39 -8.17
C PRO A 370 -15.52 -43.51 -7.86
#